data_5965a00e5372a6a6bb681a7bfb1a608a
#
_entry.id   5965a00e5372a6a6bb681a7bfb1a608a
#
_cell.length_a   1.000
_cell.length_b   1.000
_cell.length_c   1.000
_cell.angle_alpha   90.00
_cell.angle_beta   90.00
_cell.angle_gamma   90.00
#
_symmetry.space_group_name_H-M   'P 1'
#
loop_
_entity.id
_entity.type
_entity.pdbx_description
1 polymer ?
#
loop_
_entity_poly.entity_id
_entity_poly.type
_entity_poly.pdbx_seq_one_letter_code
_entity_poly.pdbx_strand_id
1 'polypeptide(L)'
;FNPDHPVYQFIKTMTQLRVSQPALRSGRQYFREISGNGKDFGKPLTGQATLAFSRVLDTDEVLVAINVDRERREDWIIVDPKLSSAGGEMIDLLNGGPPHPIEARGEMSAVRIPLEGRTMAILKAK
;
A
#
# COMPACT_ATOMS: atom_id res chain seq x y z
N PHE A 1 -12.02 -28.60 7.01
CA PHE A 1 -12.06 -27.15 7.09
C PHE A 1 -11.77 -26.65 8.50
N ASN A 2 -10.78 -25.80 8.63
CA ASN A 2 -10.39 -25.23 9.93
C ASN A 2 -10.52 -23.70 9.88
N PRO A 3 -11.52 -23.11 10.59
CA PRO A 3 -11.72 -21.65 10.55
C PRO A 3 -10.60 -20.86 11.23
N ASP A 4 -9.75 -21.51 12.04
CA ASP A 4 -8.61 -20.85 12.67
C ASP A 4 -7.33 -20.91 11.83
N HIS A 5 -7.37 -21.55 10.66
CA HIS A 5 -6.21 -21.64 9.79
C HIS A 5 -5.80 -20.26 9.29
N PRO A 6 -4.48 -19.91 9.33
CA PRO A 6 -4.01 -18.57 8.91
C PRO A 6 -4.44 -18.15 7.52
N VAL A 7 -4.46 -19.06 6.55
CA VAL A 7 -4.89 -18.76 5.19
C VAL A 7 -6.37 -18.37 5.16
N TYR A 8 -7.20 -19.10 5.88
CA TYR A 8 -8.63 -18.78 6.00
C TYR A 8 -8.84 -17.40 6.62
N GLN A 9 -8.14 -17.10 7.71
CA GLN A 9 -8.25 -15.79 8.37
C GLN A 9 -7.79 -14.66 7.48
N PHE A 10 -6.73 -14.87 6.70
CA PHE A 10 -6.25 -13.90 5.72
C PHE A 10 -7.30 -13.63 4.64
N ILE A 11 -7.87 -14.67 4.05
CA ILE A 11 -8.90 -14.54 3.02
C ILE A 11 -10.13 -13.81 3.57
N LYS A 12 -10.53 -14.15 4.79
CA LYS A 12 -11.67 -13.50 5.47
C LYS A 12 -11.41 -12.00 5.63
N THR A 13 -10.22 -11.62 6.12
CA THR A 13 -9.84 -10.22 6.29
C THR A 13 -9.84 -9.48 4.96
N MET A 14 -9.26 -10.08 3.90
CA MET A 14 -9.23 -9.48 2.57
C MET A 14 -10.64 -9.27 2.01
N THR A 15 -11.52 -10.25 2.20
CA THR A 15 -12.92 -10.15 1.77
C THR A 15 -13.65 -9.02 2.49
N GLN A 16 -13.44 -8.91 3.80
CA GLN A 16 -14.04 -7.84 4.60
C GLN A 16 -13.54 -6.46 4.18
N LEU A 17 -12.24 -6.33 3.91
CA LEU A 17 -11.66 -5.08 3.42
C LEU A 17 -12.24 -4.69 2.07
N ARG A 18 -12.37 -5.64 1.17
CA ARG A 18 -12.94 -5.39 -0.15
C ARG A 18 -14.39 -4.92 -0.04
N VAL A 19 -15.16 -5.49 0.86
CA VAL A 19 -16.55 -5.08 1.10
C VAL A 19 -16.60 -3.68 1.73
N SER A 20 -15.73 -3.38 2.71
CA SER A 20 -15.73 -2.11 3.42
C SER A 20 -15.11 -0.96 2.63
N GLN A 21 -14.28 -1.26 1.60
CA GLN A 21 -13.59 -0.25 0.81
C GLN A 21 -14.04 -0.31 -0.65
N PRO A 22 -14.99 0.53 -1.05
CA PRO A 22 -15.51 0.52 -2.44
C PRO A 22 -14.41 0.67 -3.50
N ALA A 23 -13.33 1.41 -3.20
CA ALA A 23 -12.21 1.56 -4.12
C ALA A 23 -11.56 0.21 -4.48
N LEU A 24 -11.52 -0.74 -3.56
CA LEU A 24 -10.97 -2.07 -3.82
C LEU A 24 -11.87 -2.91 -4.73
N ARG A 25 -13.18 -2.61 -4.78
CA ARG A 25 -14.13 -3.33 -5.64
C ARG A 25 -14.27 -2.69 -7.00
N SER A 26 -14.39 -1.37 -7.05
CA SER A 26 -14.82 -0.65 -8.25
C SER A 26 -13.85 0.45 -8.68
N GLY A 27 -12.76 0.67 -7.94
CA GLY A 27 -11.80 1.71 -8.25
C GLY A 27 -10.93 1.36 -9.45
N ARG A 28 -10.39 2.40 -10.11
CA ARG A 28 -9.37 2.23 -11.15
C ARG A 28 -8.04 1.89 -10.50
N GLN A 29 -7.25 1.06 -11.19
CA GLN A 29 -5.94 0.64 -10.72
C GLN A 29 -4.84 1.45 -11.38
N TYR A 30 -3.94 2.00 -10.55
CA TYR A 30 -2.77 2.74 -11.00
C TYR A 30 -1.53 2.13 -10.36
N PHE A 31 -0.61 1.62 -11.17
CA PHE A 31 0.68 1.17 -10.65
C PHE A 31 1.48 2.36 -10.16
N ARG A 32 2.14 2.19 -9.03
CA ARG A 32 2.91 3.25 -8.38
C ARG A 32 4.40 2.98 -8.45
N GLU A 33 5.18 4.04 -8.67
CA GLU A 33 6.63 3.96 -8.65
C GLU A 33 7.12 3.86 -7.21
N ILE A 34 8.25 3.18 -7.01
CA ILE A 34 8.86 2.99 -5.71
C ILE A 34 10.29 3.51 -5.69
N SER A 35 10.83 3.73 -4.49
CA SER A 35 12.22 4.12 -4.30
C SER A 35 12.76 3.60 -2.98
N GLY A 36 13.94 2.99 -3.01
CA GLY A 36 14.62 2.56 -1.79
C GLY A 36 15.23 3.72 -0.99
N ASN A 37 15.59 4.82 -1.67
CA ASN A 37 16.26 5.97 -1.04
C ASN A 37 15.36 7.21 -0.88
N GLY A 38 14.14 7.18 -1.40
CA GLY A 38 13.21 8.29 -1.33
C GLY A 38 13.47 9.41 -2.33
N LYS A 39 14.39 9.23 -3.28
CA LYS A 39 14.78 10.22 -4.27
C LYS A 39 14.62 9.73 -5.70
N ASP A 40 15.08 8.52 -5.96
CA ASP A 40 15.07 7.92 -7.31
C ASP A 40 13.91 6.96 -7.42
N PHE A 41 12.82 7.42 -8.01
CA PHE A 41 11.59 6.63 -8.17
C PHE A 41 11.56 5.96 -9.54
N GLY A 42 11.10 4.73 -9.57
CA GLY A 42 10.98 3.98 -10.81
C GLY A 42 10.15 2.72 -10.63
N LYS A 43 10.06 1.95 -11.71
CA LYS A 43 9.34 0.67 -11.68
C LYS A 43 10.12 -0.34 -10.86
N PRO A 44 9.42 -1.23 -10.12
CA PRO A 44 10.11 -2.27 -9.35
C PRO A 44 10.87 -3.23 -10.25
N LEU A 45 12.05 -3.65 -9.78
CA LEU A 45 12.85 -4.66 -10.46
C LEU A 45 12.25 -6.04 -10.20
N THR A 46 12.35 -6.92 -11.20
CA THR A 46 11.78 -8.25 -11.13
C THR A 46 12.39 -9.07 -10.00
N GLY A 47 11.54 -9.64 -9.13
CA GLY A 47 11.92 -10.62 -8.12
C GLY A 47 12.49 -10.08 -6.81
N GLN A 48 12.82 -8.79 -6.74
CA GLN A 48 13.40 -8.19 -5.54
C GLN A 48 12.85 -6.77 -5.37
N ALA A 49 11.56 -6.68 -5.08
CA ALA A 49 10.94 -5.36 -5.03
C ALA A 49 9.65 -5.38 -4.23
N THR A 50 9.20 -4.19 -3.89
CA THR A 50 7.83 -3.97 -3.47
C THR A 50 7.03 -3.61 -4.72
N LEU A 51 5.95 -4.35 -4.96
CA LEU A 51 4.96 -3.98 -5.96
C LEU A 51 3.93 -3.08 -5.30
N ALA A 52 3.59 -1.98 -5.94
CA ALA A 52 2.63 -1.04 -5.39
C ALA A 52 1.65 -0.59 -6.46
N PHE A 53 0.39 -0.52 -6.08
CA PHE A 53 -0.65 0.06 -6.92
C PHE A 53 -1.72 0.72 -6.04
N SER A 54 -2.35 1.75 -6.58
CA SER A 54 -3.50 2.38 -5.95
C SER A 54 -4.77 1.98 -6.66
N ARG A 55 -5.83 1.77 -5.88
CA ARG A 55 -7.19 1.66 -6.38
C ARG A 55 -7.87 2.98 -6.02
N VAL A 56 -8.39 3.66 -7.03
CA VAL A 56 -8.98 5.00 -6.85
C VAL A 56 -10.44 4.97 -7.30
N LEU A 57 -11.32 5.37 -6.41
CA LEU A 57 -12.75 5.57 -6.69
C LEU A 57 -13.13 6.95 -6.15
N ASP A 58 -13.49 7.87 -7.05
CA ASP A 58 -13.80 9.26 -6.72
C ASP A 58 -12.62 9.92 -5.97
N THR A 59 -12.80 10.24 -4.69
CA THR A 59 -11.77 10.86 -3.86
C THR A 59 -11.06 9.88 -2.93
N ASP A 60 -11.35 8.58 -3.03
CA ASP A 60 -10.75 7.56 -2.18
C ASP A 60 -9.61 6.85 -2.91
N GLU A 61 -8.42 6.97 -2.37
CA GLU A 61 -7.25 6.21 -2.81
C GLU A 61 -6.90 5.15 -1.76
N VAL A 62 -6.88 3.89 -2.18
CA VAL A 62 -6.41 2.77 -1.34
C VAL A 62 -5.13 2.24 -1.98
N LEU A 63 -4.03 2.32 -1.25
CA LEU A 63 -2.72 1.86 -1.69
C LEU A 63 -2.52 0.41 -1.26
N VAL A 64 -2.19 -0.44 -2.22
CA VAL A 64 -1.81 -1.83 -1.95
C VAL A 64 -0.32 -1.97 -2.23
N ALA A 65 0.44 -2.42 -1.24
CA ALA A 65 1.88 -2.62 -1.34
C ALA A 65 2.21 -4.07 -0.98
N ILE A 66 2.96 -4.74 -1.86
CA ILE A 66 3.30 -6.15 -1.69
C ILE A 66 4.81 -6.32 -1.80
N ASN A 67 5.44 -6.80 -0.73
CA ASN A 67 6.85 -7.15 -0.77
C ASN A 67 6.99 -8.56 -1.33
N VAL A 68 7.48 -8.67 -2.57
CA VAL A 68 7.69 -9.96 -3.23
C VAL A 68 9.09 -10.53 -2.96
N ASP A 69 9.95 -9.77 -2.29
CA ASP A 69 11.26 -10.23 -1.84
C ASP A 69 11.10 -11.15 -0.64
N ARG A 70 12.08 -12.00 -0.40
CA ARG A 70 12.15 -12.84 0.79
C ARG A 70 12.55 -12.07 2.02
N GLU A 71 13.26 -10.96 1.85
CA GLU A 71 13.78 -10.14 2.93
C GLU A 71 12.92 -8.90 3.15
N ARG A 72 13.02 -8.33 4.35
CA ARG A 72 12.34 -7.10 4.70
C ARG A 72 12.80 -5.97 3.79
N ARG A 73 11.85 -5.14 3.37
CA ARG A 73 12.12 -3.93 2.59
C ARG A 73 11.44 -2.73 3.20
N GLU A 74 12.02 -1.57 2.98
CA GLU A 74 11.39 -0.28 3.30
C GLU A 74 11.48 0.58 2.05
N ASP A 75 10.41 0.63 1.29
CA ASP A 75 10.37 1.41 0.07
C ASP A 75 9.45 2.61 0.22
N TRP A 76 9.85 3.72 -0.40
CA TRP A 76 8.99 4.87 -0.60
C TRP A 76 8.09 4.59 -1.79
N ILE A 77 6.82 4.92 -1.67
CA ILE A 77 5.81 4.65 -2.69
C ILE A 77 5.11 5.95 -3.03
N ILE A 78 5.05 6.29 -4.31
CA ILE A 78 4.33 7.47 -4.79
C ILE A 78 2.82 7.25 -4.62
N VAL A 79 2.15 8.28 -4.12
CA VAL A 79 0.68 8.31 -4.01
C VAL A 79 0.17 9.62 -4.61
N ASP A 80 -1.14 9.68 -4.85
CA ASP A 80 -1.75 10.87 -5.45
C ASP A 80 -1.71 12.05 -4.47
N PRO A 81 -1.08 13.18 -4.86
CA PRO A 81 -0.95 14.31 -3.93
C PRO A 81 -2.27 15.01 -3.61
N LYS A 82 -3.30 14.82 -4.42
CA LYS A 82 -4.62 15.40 -4.17
C LYS A 82 -5.47 14.54 -3.24
N LEU A 83 -5.28 13.23 -3.30
CA LEU A 83 -6.08 12.28 -2.51
C LEU A 83 -5.37 11.88 -1.22
N SER A 84 -4.05 11.82 -1.24
CA SER A 84 -3.21 11.46 -0.11
C SER A 84 -2.15 12.54 0.07
N SER A 85 -2.54 13.64 0.68
CA SER A 85 -1.75 14.87 0.74
C SER A 85 -0.55 14.79 1.66
N ALA A 86 0.55 15.40 1.27
CA ALA A 86 1.74 15.55 2.13
C ALA A 86 1.35 16.28 3.42
N GLY A 87 1.93 15.86 4.53
CA GLY A 87 1.57 16.34 5.86
C GLY A 87 0.50 15.51 6.55
N GLY A 88 -0.20 14.66 5.79
CA GLY A 88 -1.13 13.68 6.34
C GLY A 88 -0.45 12.37 6.67
N GLU A 89 -1.26 11.35 6.95
CA GLU A 89 -0.79 10.02 7.32
C GLU A 89 -1.64 8.96 6.63
N MET A 90 -1.04 7.80 6.36
CA MET A 90 -1.77 6.62 5.89
C MET A 90 -1.83 5.56 6.98
N ILE A 91 -2.97 4.91 7.11
CA ILE A 91 -3.16 3.81 8.05
C ILE A 91 -3.20 2.49 7.30
N ASP A 92 -2.61 1.45 7.89
CA ASP A 92 -2.63 0.09 7.34
C ASP A 92 -3.90 -0.59 7.80
N LEU A 93 -4.83 -0.80 6.88
CA LEU A 93 -6.12 -1.41 7.15
C LEU A 93 -6.03 -2.92 7.36
N LEU A 94 -4.95 -3.53 6.86
CA LEU A 94 -4.76 -4.97 6.94
C LEU A 94 -4.04 -5.41 8.21
N ASN A 95 -2.95 -4.71 8.55
CA ASN A 95 -2.06 -5.12 9.65
C ASN A 95 -2.20 -4.23 10.90
N GLY A 96 -2.79 -3.06 10.77
CA GLY A 96 -2.83 -2.07 11.86
C GLY A 96 -1.48 -1.43 12.09
N GLY A 97 -1.21 -1.08 13.35
CA GLY A 97 0.05 -0.46 13.74
C GLY A 97 0.02 1.06 13.63
N PRO A 98 1.19 1.71 13.84
CA PRO A 98 1.27 3.17 13.81
C PRO A 98 1.04 3.70 12.39
N PRO A 99 0.49 4.93 12.25
CA PRO A 99 0.30 5.53 10.94
C PRO A 99 1.63 5.87 10.27
N HIS A 100 1.62 5.92 8.94
CA HIS A 100 2.79 6.23 8.13
C HIS A 100 2.67 7.65 7.57
N PRO A 101 3.61 8.56 7.87
CA PRO A 101 3.55 9.93 7.38
C PRO A 101 3.66 10.01 5.86
N ILE A 102 2.87 10.91 5.28
CA ILE A 102 2.92 11.23 3.85
C ILE A 102 3.80 12.45 3.67
N GLU A 103 4.82 12.35 2.82
CA GLU A 103 5.78 13.43 2.59
C GLU A 103 5.76 13.90 1.14
N ALA A 104 6.08 15.16 0.93
CA ALA A 104 6.18 15.71 -0.42
C ALA A 104 7.43 15.21 -1.12
N ARG A 105 7.31 14.91 -2.42
CA ARG A 105 8.43 14.58 -3.30
C ARG A 105 8.20 15.31 -4.62
N GLY A 106 8.71 16.53 -4.71
CA GLY A 106 8.39 17.41 -5.81
C GLY A 106 6.90 17.75 -5.81
N GLU A 107 6.24 17.54 -6.92
CA GLU A 107 4.79 17.75 -7.06
C GLU A 107 3.98 16.55 -6.58
N MET A 108 4.64 15.43 -6.29
CA MET A 108 3.99 14.21 -5.85
C MET A 108 4.08 14.05 -4.33
N SER A 109 3.28 13.13 -3.82
CA SER A 109 3.36 12.68 -2.42
C SER A 109 3.94 11.28 -2.38
N ALA A 110 4.62 10.94 -1.28
CA ALA A 110 5.17 9.61 -1.08
C ALA A 110 5.03 9.17 0.37
N VAL A 111 4.93 7.87 0.56
CA VAL A 111 4.86 7.27 1.89
C VAL A 111 5.88 6.13 1.97
N ARG A 112 6.57 6.04 3.11
CA ARG A 112 7.56 4.99 3.35
C ARG A 112 6.87 3.82 4.07
N ILE A 113 6.89 2.66 3.43
CA ILE A 113 6.20 1.48 3.96
C ILE A 113 7.19 0.36 4.22
N PRO A 114 7.44 0.02 5.50
CA PRO A 114 8.25 -1.15 5.85
C PRO A 114 7.39 -2.41 5.74
N LEU A 115 7.91 -3.41 5.03
CA LEU A 115 7.23 -4.70 4.88
C LEU A 115 8.21 -5.84 5.08
N GLU A 116 7.86 -6.78 5.94
CA GLU A 116 8.58 -8.02 6.07
C GLU A 116 8.52 -8.81 4.76
N GLY A 117 9.42 -9.77 4.58
CA GLY A 117 9.47 -10.56 3.37
C GLY A 117 8.15 -11.25 3.07
N ARG A 118 7.70 -11.13 1.84
CA ARG A 118 6.47 -11.75 1.32
C ARG A 118 5.20 -11.39 2.10
N THR A 119 5.14 -10.14 2.56
CA THR A 119 3.94 -9.60 3.21
C THR A 119 3.38 -8.45 2.38
N MET A 120 2.18 -8.02 2.74
CA MET A 120 1.52 -6.91 2.06
C MET A 120 0.86 -5.96 3.06
N ALA A 121 0.60 -4.75 2.62
CA ALA A 121 -0.15 -3.75 3.35
C ALA A 121 -1.24 -3.17 2.46
N ILE A 122 -2.34 -2.76 3.07
CA ILE A 122 -3.43 -2.05 2.41
C ILE A 122 -3.67 -0.77 3.19
N LEU A 123 -3.36 0.35 2.58
CA LEU A 123 -3.28 1.63 3.26
C LEU A 123 -4.26 2.64 2.69
N LYS A 124 -4.74 3.50 3.55
CA LYS A 124 -5.62 4.61 3.18
C LYS A 124 -5.24 5.84 3.98
N ALA A 125 -5.34 7.02 3.36
CA ALA A 125 -5.14 8.29 4.05
C ALA A 125 -6.15 8.44 5.19
N LYS A 126 -5.64 8.90 6.30
CA LYS A 126 -6.42 9.11 7.51
C LYS A 126 -7.33 10.33 7.40
#